data_4efa6f200a0ed9a1a23d00cf7d67ee87
#
_entry.id   4efa6f200a0ed9a1a23d00cf7d67ee87
#
_cell.length_a   1.000
_cell.length_b   1.000
_cell.length_c   1.000
_cell.angle_alpha   90.00
_cell.angle_beta   90.00
_cell.angle_gamma   90.00
#
_symmetry.space_group_name_H-M   'P 1'
#
loop_
_entity.id
_entity.type
_entity.pdbx_description
1 polymer ?
#
loop_
_entity_poly.entity_id
_entity_poly.type
_entity_poly.pdbx_seq_one_letter_code
_entity_poly.pdbx_strand_id
1 'polypeptide(L)'
;MSNKKNIVGAQVSSLRPYLQTPQELRASLQKLADMGYRTVQMQWWNPEFEPELVAAAVRDAGLTCVSTQDLYTAVRDDFERTVRLNVLCGSTCVCVSGIPAPVPDTASVLAFSAELAAMAARI
;
A
#
# COMPACT_ATOMS: atom_id res chain seq x y z
N MET A 1 12.93 25.10 -19.61
CA MET A 1 12.05 23.90 -19.63
C MET A 1 12.47 22.98 -18.50
N SER A 2 11.61 22.81 -17.52
CA SER A 2 11.84 21.85 -16.44
C SER A 2 11.80 20.44 -17.04
N ASN A 3 12.94 19.77 -17.07
CA ASN A 3 13.02 18.34 -17.43
C ASN A 3 12.45 17.55 -16.24
N LYS A 4 11.11 17.50 -16.12
CA LYS A 4 10.46 16.59 -15.18
C LYS A 4 10.79 15.18 -15.64
N LYS A 5 11.81 14.57 -15.04
CA LYS A 5 12.06 13.15 -15.20
C LYS A 5 10.81 12.41 -14.74
N ASN A 6 10.20 11.64 -15.62
CA ASN A 6 9.11 10.76 -15.24
C ASN A 6 9.64 9.78 -14.18
N ILE A 7 9.01 9.77 -13.02
CA ILE A 7 9.35 8.83 -11.95
C ILE A 7 8.48 7.59 -12.15
N VAL A 8 9.13 6.45 -12.33
CA VAL A 8 8.46 5.15 -12.40
C VAL A 8 8.60 4.47 -11.04
N GLY A 9 7.47 4.13 -10.43
CA GLY A 9 7.41 3.35 -9.20
C GLY A 9 7.16 1.87 -9.45
N ALA A 10 7.56 1.03 -8.50
CA ALA A 10 7.26 -0.39 -8.53
C ALA A 10 6.05 -0.72 -7.65
N GLN A 11 5.10 -1.46 -8.19
CA GLN A 11 4.05 -2.09 -7.40
C GLN A 11 4.56 -3.44 -6.91
N VAL A 12 4.67 -3.62 -5.60
CA VAL A 12 5.30 -4.82 -5.03
C VAL A 12 4.45 -6.07 -5.07
N SER A 13 3.18 -5.98 -5.47
CA SER A 13 2.27 -7.13 -5.58
C SER A 13 2.79 -8.25 -6.50
N SER A 14 3.57 -7.89 -7.53
CA SER A 14 4.22 -8.86 -8.42
C SER A 14 5.29 -9.72 -7.71
N LEU A 15 5.74 -9.28 -6.54
CA LEU A 15 6.73 -9.96 -5.71
C LEU A 15 6.08 -10.74 -4.55
N ARG A 16 4.76 -10.86 -4.50
CA ARG A 16 3.99 -11.47 -3.39
C ARG A 16 4.60 -12.74 -2.82
N PRO A 17 5.05 -13.73 -3.63
CA PRO A 17 5.67 -14.95 -3.08
C PRO A 17 6.95 -14.71 -2.27
N TYR A 18 7.59 -13.57 -2.47
CA TYR A 18 8.86 -13.17 -1.86
C TYR A 18 8.68 -12.05 -0.81
N LEU A 19 7.49 -11.91 -0.24
CA LEU A 19 7.15 -10.91 0.77
C LEU A 19 6.57 -11.56 2.03
N GLN A 20 6.87 -12.85 2.25
CA GLN A 20 6.20 -13.64 3.29
C GLN A 20 7.01 -13.77 4.58
N THR A 21 8.31 -13.51 4.55
CA THR A 21 9.17 -13.42 5.72
C THR A 21 9.83 -12.05 5.80
N PRO A 22 10.27 -11.58 7.00
CA PRO A 22 10.98 -10.30 7.13
C PRO A 22 12.23 -10.22 6.26
N GLN A 23 12.94 -11.32 6.10
CA GLN A 23 14.13 -11.42 5.27
C GLN A 23 13.81 -11.27 3.79
N GLU A 24 12.77 -11.97 3.31
CA GLU A 24 12.30 -11.85 1.93
C GLU A 24 11.81 -10.45 1.61
N LEU A 25 11.04 -9.84 2.50
CA LEU A 25 10.56 -8.46 2.34
C LEU A 25 11.74 -7.50 2.15
N ARG A 26 12.73 -7.54 3.05
CA ARG A 26 13.93 -6.68 2.96
C ARG A 26 14.72 -6.94 1.69
N ALA A 27 14.96 -8.21 1.36
CA ALA A 27 15.72 -8.58 0.16
C ALA A 27 15.02 -8.15 -1.13
N SER A 28 13.70 -8.27 -1.19
CA SER A 28 12.90 -7.87 -2.35
C SER A 28 12.92 -6.35 -2.55
N LEU A 29 12.73 -5.57 -1.48
CA LEU A 29 12.78 -4.12 -1.54
C LEU A 29 14.19 -3.62 -1.91
N GLN A 30 15.23 -4.24 -1.36
CA GLN A 30 16.62 -3.92 -1.73
C GLN A 30 16.88 -4.16 -3.22
N LYS A 31 16.41 -5.28 -3.78
CA LYS A 31 16.53 -5.56 -5.22
C LYS A 31 15.83 -4.49 -6.07
N LEU A 32 14.66 -4.00 -5.67
CA LEU A 32 14.01 -2.91 -6.38
C LEU A 32 14.86 -1.63 -6.36
N ALA A 33 15.45 -1.30 -5.23
CA ALA A 33 16.35 -0.15 -5.11
C ALA A 33 17.61 -0.33 -5.99
N ASP A 34 18.20 -1.52 -6.01
CA ASP A 34 19.37 -1.85 -6.83
C ASP A 34 19.07 -1.78 -8.34
N MET A 35 17.83 -2.11 -8.75
CA MET A 35 17.34 -1.93 -10.11
C MET A 35 17.13 -0.46 -10.50
N GLY A 36 17.23 0.46 -9.54
CA GLY A 36 17.08 1.90 -9.79
C GLY A 36 15.71 2.47 -9.45
N TYR A 37 14.76 1.68 -8.95
CA TYR A 37 13.51 2.22 -8.43
C TYR A 37 13.78 3.11 -7.21
N ARG A 38 12.96 4.15 -7.05
CA ARG A 38 13.01 5.07 -5.90
C ARG A 38 11.70 5.14 -5.15
N THR A 39 10.62 4.71 -5.81
CA THR A 39 9.26 4.75 -5.26
C THR A 39 8.60 3.40 -5.39
N VAL A 40 7.78 3.06 -4.41
CA VAL A 40 7.00 1.81 -4.37
C VAL A 40 5.55 2.09 -3.98
N GLN A 41 4.66 1.29 -4.52
CA GLN A 41 3.33 1.06 -3.95
C GLN A 41 3.39 -0.27 -3.19
N MET A 42 3.11 -0.22 -1.90
CA MET A 42 3.12 -1.40 -1.04
C MET A 42 1.78 -2.13 -1.12
N GLN A 43 1.83 -3.45 -1.40
CA GLN A 43 0.67 -4.33 -1.49
C GLN A 43 1.08 -5.80 -1.32
N TRP A 44 0.20 -6.63 -0.75
CA TRP A 44 0.31 -8.10 -0.72
C TRP A 44 1.52 -8.68 0.02
N TRP A 45 2.05 -7.99 1.03
CA TRP A 45 3.00 -8.60 1.98
C TRP A 45 2.27 -9.50 2.99
N ASN A 46 3.01 -10.22 3.82
CA ASN A 46 2.43 -11.02 4.88
C ASN A 46 1.62 -10.12 5.85
N PRO A 47 0.30 -10.36 6.02
CA PRO A 47 -0.56 -9.50 6.85
C PRO A 47 -0.20 -9.53 8.34
N GLU A 48 0.53 -10.55 8.80
CA GLU A 48 0.98 -10.66 10.19
C GLU A 48 2.13 -9.71 10.54
N PHE A 49 2.74 -9.05 9.53
CA PHE A 49 3.83 -8.10 9.82
C PHE A 49 3.29 -6.84 10.47
N GLU A 50 3.95 -6.42 11.55
CA GLU A 50 3.67 -5.14 12.17
C GLU A 50 3.98 -3.98 11.22
N PRO A 51 3.20 -2.88 11.25
CA PRO A 51 3.44 -1.70 10.42
C PRO A 51 4.86 -1.16 10.50
N GLU A 52 5.48 -1.23 11.66
CA GLU A 52 6.86 -0.81 11.92
C GLU A 52 7.87 -1.60 11.11
N LEU A 53 7.68 -2.91 11.01
CA LEU A 53 8.56 -3.78 10.21
C LEU A 53 8.51 -3.41 8.73
N VAL A 54 7.30 -3.20 8.21
CA VAL A 54 7.09 -2.85 6.80
C VAL A 54 7.69 -1.48 6.49
N ALA A 55 7.39 -0.48 7.33
CA ALA A 55 7.93 0.87 7.17
C ALA A 55 9.45 0.91 7.28
N ALA A 56 10.03 0.16 8.23
CA ALA A 56 11.48 0.04 8.36
C ALA A 56 12.10 -0.60 7.11
N ALA A 57 11.50 -1.66 6.58
CA ALA A 57 12.02 -2.33 5.39
C ALA A 57 12.05 -1.40 4.15
N VAL A 58 11.00 -0.59 3.96
CA VAL A 58 10.93 0.41 2.88
C VAL A 58 12.02 1.49 3.06
N ARG A 59 12.12 2.04 4.27
CA ARG A 59 13.11 3.08 4.61
C ARG A 59 14.55 2.59 4.46
N ASP A 60 14.84 1.40 4.99
CA ASP A 60 16.19 0.83 5.00
C ASP A 60 16.68 0.53 3.58
N ALA A 61 15.78 0.21 2.65
CA ALA A 61 16.08 0.07 1.23
C ALA A 61 16.25 1.42 0.49
N GLY A 62 16.03 2.55 1.16
CA GLY A 62 16.11 3.88 0.54
C GLY A 62 14.96 4.17 -0.43
N LEU A 63 13.81 3.48 -0.27
CA LEU A 63 12.63 3.66 -1.10
C LEU A 63 11.62 4.59 -0.44
N THR A 64 10.83 5.27 -1.26
CA THR A 64 9.68 6.07 -0.81
C THR A 64 8.38 5.31 -1.10
N CYS A 65 7.57 5.09 -0.09
CA CYS A 65 6.23 4.54 -0.27
C CYS A 65 5.29 5.67 -0.71
N VAL A 66 4.79 5.60 -1.93
CA VAL A 66 3.88 6.63 -2.48
C VAL A 66 2.42 6.32 -2.18
N SER A 67 2.10 5.04 -2.00
CA SER A 67 0.76 4.58 -1.61
C SER A 67 0.84 3.16 -1.04
N THR A 68 -0.17 2.81 -0.25
CA THR A 68 -0.46 1.42 0.08
C THR A 68 -1.74 1.00 -0.63
N GLN A 69 -1.91 -0.29 -0.85
CA GLN A 69 -3.15 -0.83 -1.40
C GLN A 69 -3.54 -2.10 -0.64
N ASP A 70 -4.81 -2.18 -0.27
CA ASP A 70 -5.35 -3.36 0.40
C ASP A 70 -6.81 -3.61 0.00
N LEU A 71 -7.36 -4.77 0.38
CA LEU A 71 -8.76 -5.07 0.20
C LEU A 71 -9.61 -4.14 1.07
N TYR A 72 -10.79 -3.77 0.57
CA TYR A 72 -11.74 -2.95 1.32
C TYR A 72 -12.02 -3.50 2.73
N THR A 73 -12.23 -4.81 2.82
CA THR A 73 -12.52 -5.46 4.11
C THR A 73 -11.37 -5.34 5.09
N ALA A 74 -10.12 -5.48 4.64
CA ALA A 74 -8.94 -5.32 5.49
C ALA A 74 -8.81 -3.87 6.00
N VAL A 75 -9.02 -2.89 5.12
CA VAL A 75 -8.97 -1.47 5.51
C VAL A 75 -10.11 -1.12 6.48
N ARG A 76 -11.34 -1.61 6.23
CA ARG A 76 -12.49 -1.36 7.10
C ARG A 76 -12.33 -1.99 8.48
N ASP A 77 -11.90 -3.25 8.52
CA ASP A 77 -11.87 -4.05 9.75
C ASP A 77 -10.70 -3.67 10.67
N ASP A 78 -9.61 -3.14 10.10
CA ASP A 78 -8.48 -2.61 10.87
C ASP A 78 -7.98 -1.26 10.32
N PHE A 79 -8.85 -0.29 10.37
CA PHE A 79 -8.61 1.05 9.85
C PHE A 79 -7.43 1.74 10.53
N GLU A 80 -7.32 1.63 11.85
CA GLU A 80 -6.25 2.27 12.62
C GLU A 80 -4.87 1.72 12.25
N ARG A 81 -4.76 0.42 12.00
CA ARG A 81 -3.54 -0.20 11.51
C ARG A 81 -3.16 0.32 10.12
N THR A 82 -4.15 0.46 9.23
CA THR A 82 -3.94 1.02 7.89
C THR A 82 -3.42 2.46 7.97
N VAL A 83 -4.03 3.31 8.79
CA VAL A 83 -3.57 4.70 9.01
C VAL A 83 -2.15 4.71 9.58
N ARG A 84 -1.90 3.92 10.63
CA ARG A 84 -0.57 3.82 11.26
C ARG A 84 0.52 3.42 10.26
N LEU A 85 0.26 2.41 9.43
CA LEU A 85 1.21 2.00 8.39
C LEU A 85 1.54 3.15 7.44
N ASN A 86 0.51 3.85 6.94
CA ASN A 86 0.72 4.94 6.00
C ASN A 86 1.50 6.11 6.62
N VAL A 87 1.19 6.46 7.87
CA VAL A 87 1.95 7.48 8.61
C VAL A 87 3.41 7.07 8.77
N LEU A 88 3.68 5.83 9.17
CA LEU A 88 5.06 5.32 9.35
C LEU A 88 5.84 5.24 8.04
N CYS A 89 5.17 4.93 6.94
CA CYS A 89 5.76 4.90 5.60
C CYS A 89 5.90 6.29 4.96
N GLY A 90 5.30 7.33 5.55
CA GLY A 90 5.22 8.66 4.95
C GLY A 90 4.32 8.72 3.71
N SER A 91 3.42 7.75 3.55
CA SER A 91 2.45 7.70 2.45
C SER A 91 1.22 8.55 2.78
N THR A 92 0.74 9.29 1.78
CA THR A 92 -0.48 10.11 1.89
C THR A 92 -1.65 9.53 1.10
N CYS A 93 -1.50 8.33 0.56
CA CYS A 93 -2.51 7.71 -0.30
C CYS A 93 -2.74 6.25 0.11
N VAL A 94 -3.98 5.92 0.40
CA VAL A 94 -4.45 4.55 0.59
C VAL A 94 -5.32 4.17 -0.60
N CYS A 95 -4.94 3.12 -1.32
CA CYS A 95 -5.76 2.54 -2.37
C CYS A 95 -6.60 1.39 -1.80
N VAL A 96 -7.88 1.43 -2.04
CA VAL A 96 -8.81 0.38 -1.65
C VAL A 96 -9.15 -0.46 -2.88
N SER A 97 -8.91 -1.77 -2.81
CA SER A 97 -9.18 -2.69 -3.91
C SER A 97 -10.60 -3.23 -3.84
N GLY A 98 -11.33 -3.06 -4.93
CA GLY A 98 -12.60 -3.74 -5.17
C GLY A 98 -13.78 -3.22 -4.34
N ILE A 99 -14.95 -3.45 -4.88
CA ILE A 99 -16.23 -3.31 -4.17
C ILE A 99 -16.57 -4.66 -3.55
N PRO A 100 -17.03 -4.73 -2.30
CA PRO A 100 -17.35 -5.99 -1.61
C PRO A 100 -18.69 -6.58 -2.07
N ALA A 101 -18.90 -6.64 -3.37
CA ALA A 101 -20.11 -7.21 -3.97
C ALA A 101 -19.75 -8.00 -5.23
N PRO A 102 -20.35 -9.19 -5.45
CA PRO A 102 -20.02 -10.03 -6.60
C PRO A 102 -20.44 -9.39 -7.93
N VAL A 103 -21.53 -8.63 -7.95
CA VAL A 103 -21.99 -7.83 -9.09
C VAL A 103 -22.49 -6.50 -8.56
N PRO A 104 -21.71 -5.42 -8.71
CA PRO A 104 -22.09 -4.12 -8.19
C PRO A 104 -23.27 -3.55 -9.01
N ASP A 105 -24.34 -3.19 -8.32
CA ASP A 105 -25.41 -2.34 -8.83
C ASP A 105 -25.22 -0.88 -8.36
N THR A 106 -26.06 0.02 -8.85
CA THR A 106 -25.96 1.45 -8.49
C THR A 106 -26.08 1.67 -6.99
N ALA A 107 -26.95 0.93 -6.30
CA ALA A 107 -27.15 1.08 -4.86
C ALA A 107 -25.91 0.65 -4.08
N SER A 108 -25.30 -0.48 -4.44
CA SER A 108 -24.07 -0.96 -3.80
C SER A 108 -22.88 -0.03 -4.06
N VAL A 109 -22.77 0.54 -5.25
CA VAL A 109 -21.72 1.53 -5.56
C VAL A 109 -21.89 2.80 -4.73
N LEU A 110 -23.11 3.31 -4.59
CA LEU A 110 -23.39 4.50 -3.78
C LEU A 110 -23.11 4.25 -2.29
N ALA A 111 -23.54 3.10 -1.76
CA ALA A 111 -23.26 2.71 -0.39
C ALA A 111 -21.75 2.60 -0.11
N PHE A 112 -21.03 1.94 -1.00
CA PHE A 112 -19.58 1.82 -0.91
C PHE A 112 -18.87 3.18 -0.96
N SER A 113 -19.30 4.07 -1.85
CA SER A 113 -18.76 5.43 -1.95
C SER A 113 -18.98 6.23 -0.66
N ALA A 114 -20.14 6.10 -0.03
CA ALA A 114 -20.45 6.74 1.24
C ALA A 114 -19.56 6.21 2.38
N GLU A 115 -19.31 4.90 2.42
CA GLU A 115 -18.42 4.30 3.42
C GLU A 115 -16.96 4.77 3.23
N LEU A 116 -16.47 4.83 1.98
CA LEU A 116 -15.14 5.36 1.69
C LEU A 116 -15.02 6.83 2.09
N ALA A 117 -16.03 7.66 1.81
CA ALA A 117 -16.05 9.06 2.22
C ALA A 117 -16.02 9.21 3.75
N ALA A 118 -16.77 8.37 4.47
CA ALA A 118 -16.78 8.37 5.94
C ALA A 118 -15.40 7.96 6.51
N MET A 119 -14.73 6.97 5.91
CA MET A 119 -13.37 6.61 6.31
C MET A 119 -12.37 7.73 6.02
N ALA A 120 -12.44 8.35 4.85
CA ALA A 120 -11.56 9.46 4.47
C ALA A 120 -11.70 10.67 5.40
N ALA A 121 -12.89 10.92 5.91
CA ALA A 121 -13.13 12.01 6.87
C ALA A 121 -12.51 11.79 8.26
N ARG A 122 -11.99 10.58 8.54
CA ARG A 122 -11.33 10.24 9.81
C ARG A 122 -9.80 10.43 9.77
N ILE A 123 -9.25 10.72 8.62
CA ILE A 123 -7.83 10.97 8.39
C ILE A 123 -7.57 12.48 8.37
#